data_a5c49de8656218267bd6f2a93aa7aa1b
#
_entry.id   a5c49de8656218267bd6f2a93aa7aa1b
#
_cell.length_a   1.000
_cell.length_b   1.000
_cell.length_c   1.000
_cell.angle_alpha   90.00
_cell.angle_beta   90.00
_cell.angle_gamma   90.00
#
_symmetry.space_group_name_H-M   'P 1'
#
loop_
_entity.id
_entity.type
_entity.pdbx_description
1 polymer ?
#
loop_
_entity_poly.entity_id
_entity_poly.type
_entity_poly.pdbx_seq_one_letter_code
_entity_poly.pdbx_strand_id
1 'polypeptide(L)'
;MVVASVVVLTGLLVAPSASAKFRGAPNSKLQRALEAIVDDPAGPPGVSVLIDRGAHTEFLQAGAADVKNGRPPTPFDAFRIASVSKGFNAYLAAKLASNGALTLDTTLREKIPGVLPAAEGVKLRELLQHTSGLADYIRAPAFVEQLLADPARYFSPIQLTEFVRDEPLEFAPGSRYHYSDTDNIAAALIEEEASGLLYPQLLARRVFGPLKMRDSSLPKTTKMPRPFLHGYDVEAGKKPEDVSELINPAGAWASGGIVSTPLDMARFARRYVPTVLAAATVEGPFRLGSSSPPGPGKNFAGLGLFRYRTGCGTVYGHTGSFPGYRVLVASSPDGRRSVVFVANSQIVPGQGSPKVAKAITKAQARAVCRALS
;
A
#
# COMPACT_ATOMS: atom_id res chain seq x y z
N MET A 1 1.42 72.41 -6.53
CA MET A 1 0.95 71.10 -6.07
C MET A 1 1.74 70.02 -6.88
N VAL A 2 2.69 69.41 -6.23
CA VAL A 2 3.49 68.34 -6.86
C VAL A 2 2.98 67.03 -6.28
N VAL A 3 2.43 66.16 -7.14
CA VAL A 3 1.96 64.82 -6.75
C VAL A 3 3.14 63.85 -6.94
N ALA A 4 3.65 63.33 -5.82
CA ALA A 4 4.67 62.31 -5.84
C ALA A 4 4.03 60.90 -5.97
N SER A 5 4.27 60.21 -7.09
CA SER A 5 3.86 58.84 -7.28
C SER A 5 4.84 57.89 -6.58
N VAL A 6 4.33 57.16 -5.58
CA VAL A 6 5.08 56.07 -4.93
C VAL A 6 4.89 54.80 -5.75
N VAL A 7 5.97 54.32 -6.35
CA VAL A 7 6.02 53.01 -6.99
C VAL A 7 6.33 51.94 -5.93
N VAL A 8 5.36 51.11 -5.59
CA VAL A 8 5.57 49.95 -4.71
C VAL A 8 6.06 48.82 -5.58
N LEU A 9 7.34 48.47 -5.49
CA LEU A 9 7.89 47.25 -6.03
C LEU A 9 7.50 46.08 -5.12
N THR A 10 6.52 45.31 -5.53
CA THR A 10 6.21 43.99 -4.92
C THR A 10 7.20 42.97 -5.44
N GLY A 11 8.27 42.74 -4.69
CA GLY A 11 9.19 41.61 -4.93
C GLY A 11 8.44 40.27 -4.73
N LEU A 12 8.22 39.53 -5.82
CA LEU A 12 7.82 38.13 -5.74
C LEU A 12 8.96 37.34 -5.09
N LEU A 13 8.82 37.02 -3.83
CA LEU A 13 9.62 35.97 -3.16
C LEU A 13 9.23 34.63 -3.78
N VAL A 14 10.01 34.17 -4.77
CA VAL A 14 9.92 32.79 -5.26
C VAL A 14 10.41 31.89 -4.15
N ALA A 15 9.47 31.26 -3.43
CA ALA A 15 9.80 30.25 -2.45
C ALA A 15 10.64 29.13 -3.12
N PRO A 16 11.77 28.69 -2.52
CA PRO A 16 12.56 27.62 -3.09
C PRO A 16 11.69 26.38 -3.26
N SER A 17 11.67 25.81 -4.46
CA SER A 17 10.83 24.65 -4.78
C SER A 17 11.12 23.53 -3.78
N ALA A 18 10.06 22.99 -3.16
CA ALA A 18 10.15 21.91 -2.16
C ALA A 18 10.92 20.67 -2.70
N SER A 19 11.05 20.55 -4.00
CA SER A 19 11.81 19.51 -4.71
C SER A 19 13.32 19.54 -4.41
N ALA A 20 13.89 20.69 -4.01
CA ALA A 20 15.34 20.80 -3.74
C ALA A 20 15.77 20.08 -2.45
N LYS A 21 14.85 19.88 -1.48
CA LYS A 21 15.13 19.22 -0.19
C LYS A 21 15.25 17.69 -0.27
N PHE A 22 14.83 17.07 -1.37
CA PHE A 22 14.68 15.62 -1.50
C PHE A 22 15.51 14.99 -2.61
N ARG A 23 16.48 15.71 -3.20
CA ARG A 23 17.31 15.14 -4.28
C ARG A 23 18.27 14.10 -3.70
N GLY A 24 18.14 12.84 -4.15
CA GLY A 24 19.14 11.80 -3.93
C GLY A 24 20.44 12.08 -4.69
N ALA A 25 21.53 11.38 -4.33
CA ALA A 25 22.79 11.50 -5.05
C ALA A 25 22.63 11.02 -6.50
N PRO A 26 22.75 11.94 -7.50
CA PRO A 26 22.81 11.54 -8.90
C PRO A 26 23.97 10.56 -9.07
N ASN A 27 23.87 9.60 -9.99
CA ASN A 27 24.85 8.55 -10.26
C ASN A 27 25.01 7.43 -9.22
N SER A 28 24.12 7.29 -8.24
CA SER A 28 24.14 6.13 -7.36
C SER A 28 23.79 4.84 -8.12
N LYS A 29 24.25 3.68 -7.60
CA LYS A 29 23.86 2.36 -8.14
C LYS A 29 22.34 2.15 -8.17
N LEU A 30 21.62 2.76 -7.23
CA LEU A 30 20.16 2.70 -7.17
C LEU A 30 19.56 3.58 -8.27
N GLN A 31 20.03 4.84 -8.45
CA GLN A 31 19.54 5.74 -9.49
C GLN A 31 19.66 5.10 -10.89
N ARG A 32 20.84 4.57 -11.24
CA ARG A 32 21.02 3.86 -12.51
C ARG A 32 20.12 2.63 -12.68
N ALA A 33 19.76 1.97 -11.56
CA ALA A 33 18.82 0.85 -11.63
C ALA A 33 17.39 1.30 -11.90
N LEU A 34 16.98 2.48 -11.39
CA LEU A 34 15.67 3.06 -11.69
C LEU A 34 15.58 3.50 -13.14
N GLU A 35 16.63 4.17 -13.66
CA GLU A 35 16.73 4.57 -15.06
C GLU A 35 16.63 3.34 -16.00
N ALA A 36 17.41 2.30 -15.75
CA ALA A 36 17.37 1.08 -16.54
C ALA A 36 16.02 0.34 -16.51
N ILE A 37 15.21 0.53 -15.48
CA ILE A 37 13.84 -0.03 -15.39
C ILE A 37 12.92 0.76 -16.33
N VAL A 38 13.03 2.07 -16.35
CA VAL A 38 12.21 2.96 -17.19
C VAL A 38 12.60 2.88 -18.65
N ASP A 39 13.91 2.73 -18.95
CA ASP A 39 14.44 2.62 -20.30
C ASP A 39 14.11 1.28 -20.99
N ASP A 40 13.66 0.26 -20.23
CA ASP A 40 13.21 -1.00 -20.83
C ASP A 40 11.86 -0.78 -21.55
N PRO A 41 11.71 -1.19 -22.83
CA PRO A 41 10.46 -1.00 -23.57
C PRO A 41 9.21 -1.61 -22.94
N ALA A 42 9.37 -2.56 -22.05
CA ALA A 42 8.28 -3.16 -21.25
C ALA A 42 8.30 -2.64 -19.80
N GLY A 43 9.05 -1.58 -19.53
CA GLY A 43 9.18 -0.97 -18.22
C GLY A 43 8.05 0.00 -17.89
N PRO A 44 7.90 0.36 -16.60
CA PRO A 44 6.95 1.40 -16.20
C PRO A 44 7.42 2.75 -16.74
N PRO A 45 6.51 3.64 -17.16
CA PRO A 45 6.86 5.01 -17.56
C PRO A 45 7.61 5.81 -16.52
N GLY A 46 7.38 5.53 -15.23
CA GLY A 46 8.04 6.20 -14.12
C GLY A 46 8.21 5.32 -12.90
N VAL A 47 9.24 5.63 -12.12
CA VAL A 47 9.52 4.96 -10.84
C VAL A 47 10.06 5.97 -9.84
N SER A 48 9.71 5.81 -8.58
CA SER A 48 10.22 6.63 -7.49
C SER A 48 10.56 5.80 -6.25
N VAL A 49 11.50 6.31 -5.48
CA VAL A 49 11.93 5.74 -4.20
C VAL A 49 12.12 6.86 -3.20
N LEU A 50 11.39 6.79 -2.09
CA LEU A 50 11.64 7.63 -0.91
C LEU A 50 12.31 6.77 0.16
N ILE A 51 13.46 7.23 0.65
CA ILE A 51 14.21 6.62 1.74
C ILE A 51 14.23 7.59 2.91
N ASP A 52 13.66 7.18 4.04
CA ASP A 52 13.62 7.98 5.26
C ASP A 52 14.49 7.33 6.34
N ARG A 53 15.46 8.10 6.85
CA ARG A 53 16.38 7.72 7.92
C ARG A 53 16.25 8.65 9.15
N GLY A 54 15.06 9.16 9.38
CA GLY A 54 14.78 10.04 10.50
C GLY A 54 15.06 11.50 10.19
N ALA A 55 16.26 11.97 10.47
CA ALA A 55 16.67 13.34 10.20
C ALA A 55 16.97 13.59 8.71
N HIS A 56 17.16 12.54 7.92
CA HIS A 56 17.51 12.61 6.51
C HIS A 56 16.56 11.82 5.64
N THR A 57 15.88 12.50 4.73
CA THR A 57 14.99 11.91 3.73
C THR A 57 15.57 12.13 2.34
N GLU A 58 15.69 11.05 1.59
CA GLU A 58 16.17 11.02 0.21
C GLU A 58 15.05 10.63 -0.74
N PHE A 59 14.96 11.30 -1.89
CA PHE A 59 14.01 10.95 -2.95
C PHE A 59 14.76 10.77 -4.26
N LEU A 60 14.58 9.60 -4.88
CA LEU A 60 15.13 9.20 -6.17
C LEU A 60 13.97 8.92 -7.11
N GLN A 61 14.12 9.24 -8.38
CA GLN A 61 13.11 8.99 -9.40
C GLN A 61 13.71 8.83 -10.78
N ALA A 62 12.98 8.17 -11.68
CA ALA A 62 13.29 8.11 -13.10
C ALA A 62 11.99 8.12 -13.92
N GLY A 63 12.05 8.63 -15.14
CA GLY A 63 10.93 8.69 -16.06
C GLY A 63 9.86 9.70 -15.68
N ALA A 64 8.61 9.41 -16.05
CA ALA A 64 7.49 10.33 -16.00
C ALA A 64 6.37 9.87 -15.04
N ALA A 65 5.88 10.79 -14.22
CA ALA A 65 4.63 10.64 -13.49
C ALA A 65 3.41 10.81 -14.39
N ASP A 66 3.55 11.61 -15.43
CA ASP A 66 2.55 11.81 -16.45
C ASP A 66 3.24 11.81 -17.83
N VAL A 67 2.98 10.79 -18.62
CA VAL A 67 3.57 10.61 -19.96
C VAL A 67 3.16 11.70 -20.92
N LYS A 68 1.97 12.33 -20.74
CA LYS A 68 1.46 13.36 -21.66
C LYS A 68 2.31 14.63 -21.66
N ASN A 69 2.85 14.99 -20.50
CA ASN A 69 3.63 16.24 -20.33
C ASN A 69 5.08 15.99 -19.88
N GLY A 70 5.49 14.73 -19.69
CA GLY A 70 6.82 14.37 -19.24
C GLY A 70 7.16 14.76 -17.79
N ARG A 71 6.17 15.14 -16.97
CA ARG A 71 6.38 15.55 -15.58
C ARG A 71 7.02 14.42 -14.77
N PRO A 72 8.17 14.66 -14.11
CA PRO A 72 8.80 13.64 -13.29
C PRO A 72 7.98 13.32 -12.03
N PRO A 73 8.14 12.12 -11.44
CA PRO A 73 7.59 11.79 -10.13
C PRO A 73 8.09 12.70 -9.01
N THR A 74 7.22 13.00 -8.03
CA THR A 74 7.53 13.80 -6.86
C THR A 74 7.13 13.06 -5.57
N PRO A 75 7.68 13.42 -4.39
CA PRO A 75 7.30 12.80 -3.13
C PRO A 75 5.89 13.16 -2.66
N PHE A 76 5.21 14.07 -3.37
CA PHE A 76 3.85 14.54 -3.10
C PHE A 76 2.80 13.94 -4.04
N ASP A 77 3.21 13.17 -5.04
CA ASP A 77 2.27 12.55 -5.97
C ASP A 77 1.47 11.46 -5.26
N ALA A 78 0.15 11.60 -5.30
CA ALA A 78 -0.75 10.58 -4.80
C ALA A 78 -0.70 9.33 -5.71
N PHE A 79 -0.81 8.15 -5.13
CA PHE A 79 -0.86 6.89 -5.86
C PHE A 79 -1.71 5.86 -5.11
N ARG A 80 -2.19 4.82 -5.80
CA ARG A 80 -2.89 3.71 -5.16
C ARG A 80 -1.88 2.80 -4.48
N ILE A 81 -2.00 2.67 -3.15
CA ILE A 81 -1.05 1.88 -2.36
C ILE A 81 -1.34 0.38 -2.43
N ALA A 82 -2.50 -0.01 -2.99
CA ALA A 82 -2.90 -1.40 -3.15
C ALA A 82 -2.86 -2.15 -1.81
N SER A 83 -2.40 -3.40 -1.82
CA SER A 83 -2.34 -4.27 -0.64
C SER A 83 -1.50 -3.76 0.54
N VAL A 84 -0.75 -2.65 0.38
CA VAL A 84 -0.17 -1.97 1.55
C VAL A 84 -1.26 -1.47 2.50
N SER A 85 -2.51 -1.30 2.00
CA SER A 85 -3.70 -0.99 2.81
C SER A 85 -3.93 -1.99 3.95
N LYS A 86 -3.57 -3.26 3.77
CA LYS A 86 -3.70 -4.31 4.80
C LYS A 86 -2.89 -4.01 6.07
N GLY A 87 -1.80 -3.27 5.92
CA GLY A 87 -1.02 -2.80 7.07
C GLY A 87 -1.78 -1.81 7.96
N PHE A 88 -2.78 -1.11 7.42
CA PHE A 88 -3.62 -0.21 8.21
C PHE A 88 -4.56 -0.99 9.13
N ASN A 89 -5.13 -2.12 8.67
CA ASN A 89 -5.91 -3.02 9.52
C ASN A 89 -5.05 -3.55 10.67
N ALA A 90 -3.86 -4.07 10.39
CA ALA A 90 -2.97 -4.57 11.45
C ALA A 90 -2.59 -3.48 12.47
N TYR A 91 -2.34 -2.25 11.99
CA TYR A 91 -2.06 -1.12 12.87
C TYR A 91 -3.27 -0.75 13.72
N LEU A 92 -4.47 -0.70 13.13
CA LEU A 92 -5.72 -0.40 13.83
C LEU A 92 -6.06 -1.50 14.84
N ALA A 93 -5.97 -2.77 14.46
CA ALA A 93 -6.16 -3.91 15.35
C ALA A 93 -5.24 -3.84 16.58
N ALA A 94 -3.94 -3.56 16.37
CA ALA A 94 -2.97 -3.39 17.44
C ALA A 94 -3.32 -2.20 18.37
N LYS A 95 -3.81 -1.08 17.80
CA LYS A 95 -4.26 0.08 18.57
C LYS A 95 -5.53 -0.18 19.36
N LEU A 96 -6.51 -0.85 18.75
CA LEU A 96 -7.77 -1.23 19.42
C LEU A 96 -7.55 -2.30 20.51
N ALA A 97 -6.62 -3.22 20.29
CA ALA A 97 -6.21 -4.17 21.30
C ALA A 97 -5.51 -3.48 22.50
N SER A 98 -4.64 -2.50 22.22
CA SER A 98 -3.93 -1.79 23.28
C SER A 98 -4.82 -0.94 24.19
N ASN A 99 -6.03 -0.58 23.75
CA ASN A 99 -7.02 0.16 24.55
C ASN A 99 -8.19 -0.71 25.06
N GLY A 100 -8.12 -2.04 24.85
CA GLY A 100 -9.10 -2.99 25.34
C GLY A 100 -10.42 -3.07 24.56
N ALA A 101 -10.53 -2.41 23.38
CA ALA A 101 -11.75 -2.45 22.57
C ALA A 101 -11.98 -3.81 21.88
N LEU A 102 -10.90 -4.55 21.61
CA LEU A 102 -10.88 -5.92 21.10
C LEU A 102 -9.63 -6.66 21.57
N THR A 103 -9.50 -7.93 21.21
CA THR A 103 -8.25 -8.70 21.32
C THR A 103 -7.95 -9.31 19.95
N LEU A 104 -6.74 -9.80 19.76
CA LEU A 104 -6.42 -10.54 18.53
C LEU A 104 -7.13 -11.92 18.47
N ASP A 105 -7.69 -12.38 19.59
CA ASP A 105 -8.57 -13.57 19.66
C ASP A 105 -10.05 -13.28 19.45
N THR A 106 -10.44 -12.01 19.30
CA THR A 106 -11.81 -11.62 18.97
C THR A 106 -12.24 -12.32 17.68
N THR A 107 -13.39 -13.00 17.72
CA THR A 107 -13.92 -13.79 16.60
C THR A 107 -14.91 -12.98 15.75
N LEU A 108 -15.18 -13.48 14.53
CA LEU A 108 -16.23 -12.92 13.67
C LEU A 108 -17.59 -12.96 14.39
N ARG A 109 -17.91 -14.09 15.05
CA ARG A 109 -19.18 -14.25 15.79
C ARG A 109 -19.42 -13.16 16.82
N GLU A 110 -18.35 -12.74 17.53
CA GLU A 110 -18.47 -11.73 18.59
C GLU A 110 -18.77 -10.32 18.05
N LYS A 111 -18.36 -10.02 16.84
CA LYS A 111 -18.44 -8.66 16.27
C LYS A 111 -19.35 -8.53 15.06
N ILE A 112 -19.32 -9.49 14.16
CA ILE A 112 -20.07 -9.47 12.89
C ILE A 112 -20.80 -10.80 12.63
N PRO A 113 -21.67 -11.24 13.59
CA PRO A 113 -22.36 -12.51 13.46
C PRO A 113 -23.17 -12.58 12.16
N GLY A 114 -23.15 -13.75 11.51
CA GLY A 114 -23.92 -14.02 10.28
C GLY A 114 -23.38 -13.36 8.99
N VAL A 115 -22.32 -12.55 9.05
CA VAL A 115 -21.71 -11.96 7.83
C VAL A 115 -21.01 -13.05 7.01
N LEU A 116 -20.25 -13.92 7.66
CA LEU A 116 -19.56 -15.08 7.06
C LEU A 116 -19.84 -16.33 7.92
N PRO A 117 -21.00 -17.00 7.74
CA PRO A 117 -21.45 -18.03 8.67
C PRO A 117 -20.49 -19.20 8.85
N ALA A 118 -19.80 -19.63 7.79
CA ALA A 118 -18.81 -20.71 7.87
C ALA A 118 -17.54 -20.33 8.69
N ALA A 119 -17.31 -19.03 8.91
CA ALA A 119 -16.10 -18.47 9.51
C ALA A 119 -16.33 -17.84 10.89
N GLU A 120 -17.49 -18.02 11.53
CA GLU A 120 -17.81 -17.36 12.79
C GLU A 120 -16.79 -17.58 13.92
N GLY A 121 -16.12 -18.74 13.94
CA GLY A 121 -15.06 -19.05 14.90
C GLY A 121 -13.67 -18.52 14.53
N VAL A 122 -13.51 -17.93 13.34
CA VAL A 122 -12.22 -17.36 12.89
C VAL A 122 -11.88 -16.14 13.74
N LYS A 123 -10.62 -16.05 14.17
CA LYS A 123 -10.08 -14.98 15.01
C LYS A 123 -9.47 -13.86 14.17
N LEU A 124 -9.48 -12.65 14.70
CA LEU A 124 -8.85 -11.49 14.07
C LEU A 124 -7.39 -11.73 13.69
N ARG A 125 -6.61 -12.43 14.55
CA ARG A 125 -5.22 -12.80 14.22
C ARG A 125 -5.11 -13.68 12.99
N GLU A 126 -6.05 -14.61 12.77
CA GLU A 126 -6.05 -15.53 11.64
C GLU A 126 -6.38 -14.80 10.35
N LEU A 127 -7.26 -13.80 10.40
CA LEU A 127 -7.51 -12.86 9.30
C LEU A 127 -6.24 -12.07 8.96
N LEU A 128 -5.63 -11.42 9.95
CA LEU A 128 -4.44 -10.58 9.71
C LEU A 128 -3.20 -11.39 9.28
N GLN A 129 -3.13 -12.68 9.60
CA GLN A 129 -2.04 -13.59 9.20
C GLN A 129 -2.33 -14.35 7.91
N HIS A 130 -3.50 -14.17 7.30
CA HIS A 130 -3.94 -14.98 6.15
C HIS A 130 -3.94 -16.49 6.44
N THR A 131 -4.48 -16.85 7.61
CA THR A 131 -4.62 -18.24 8.06
C THR A 131 -6.08 -18.57 8.43
N SER A 132 -7.03 -17.78 7.99
CA SER A 132 -8.46 -17.91 8.26
C SER A 132 -9.10 -19.12 7.58
N GLY A 133 -8.64 -19.45 6.38
CA GLY A 133 -9.30 -20.42 5.48
C GLY A 133 -10.43 -19.81 4.65
N LEU A 134 -10.68 -18.50 4.74
CA LEU A 134 -11.69 -17.82 3.91
C LEU A 134 -11.30 -17.83 2.43
N ALA A 135 -12.26 -18.15 1.57
CA ALA A 135 -12.14 -17.97 0.14
C ALA A 135 -11.88 -16.50 -0.21
N ASP A 136 -11.14 -16.26 -1.29
CA ASP A 136 -10.77 -14.91 -1.72
C ASP A 136 -11.81 -14.34 -2.69
N TYR A 137 -12.58 -13.32 -2.26
CA TYR A 137 -13.67 -12.75 -3.06
C TYR A 137 -13.21 -12.19 -4.41
N ILE A 138 -11.96 -11.72 -4.52
CA ILE A 138 -11.45 -11.20 -5.80
C ILE A 138 -11.32 -12.28 -6.87
N ARG A 139 -11.40 -13.56 -6.49
CA ARG A 139 -11.40 -14.73 -7.37
C ARG A 139 -12.79 -15.30 -7.61
N ALA A 140 -13.81 -14.82 -6.88
CA ALA A 140 -15.19 -15.24 -7.09
C ALA A 140 -15.66 -14.86 -8.49
N PRO A 141 -16.20 -15.82 -9.29
CA PRO A 141 -16.61 -15.54 -10.67
C PRO A 141 -17.59 -14.37 -10.78
N ALA A 142 -18.55 -14.27 -9.85
CA ALA A 142 -19.54 -13.20 -9.84
C ALA A 142 -18.94 -11.82 -9.55
N PHE A 143 -17.89 -11.73 -8.72
CA PHE A 143 -17.14 -10.47 -8.52
C PHE A 143 -16.39 -10.07 -9.79
N VAL A 144 -15.67 -11.00 -10.40
CA VAL A 144 -14.88 -10.76 -11.61
C VAL A 144 -15.79 -10.32 -12.76
N GLU A 145 -16.93 -10.98 -12.97
CA GLU A 145 -17.92 -10.61 -13.98
C GLU A 145 -18.43 -9.18 -13.77
N GLN A 146 -18.84 -8.83 -12.55
CA GLN A 146 -19.35 -7.48 -12.25
C GLN A 146 -18.27 -6.40 -12.37
N LEU A 147 -17.02 -6.70 -11.98
CA LEU A 147 -15.89 -5.77 -12.12
C LEU A 147 -15.55 -5.54 -13.60
N LEU A 148 -15.57 -6.56 -14.44
CA LEU A 148 -15.30 -6.44 -15.88
C LEU A 148 -16.44 -5.74 -16.61
N ALA A 149 -17.70 -5.95 -16.21
CA ALA A 149 -18.86 -5.28 -16.78
C ALA A 149 -18.88 -3.76 -16.48
N ASP A 150 -18.46 -3.36 -15.27
CA ASP A 150 -18.36 -1.96 -14.86
C ASP A 150 -17.19 -1.78 -13.86
N PRO A 151 -15.98 -1.49 -14.36
CA PRO A 151 -14.81 -1.26 -13.49
C PRO A 151 -14.96 -0.06 -12.55
N ALA A 152 -15.83 0.91 -12.87
CA ALA A 152 -16.09 2.09 -12.05
C ALA A 152 -17.12 1.86 -10.95
N ARG A 153 -17.77 0.69 -10.93
CA ARG A 153 -18.80 0.32 -9.97
C ARG A 153 -18.29 0.43 -8.53
N TYR A 154 -19.14 1.00 -7.66
CA TYR A 154 -18.93 0.99 -6.22
C TYR A 154 -19.42 -0.35 -5.63
N PHE A 155 -18.61 -0.96 -4.79
CA PHE A 155 -18.98 -2.09 -3.93
C PHE A 155 -18.95 -1.64 -2.47
N SER A 156 -20.03 -1.92 -1.73
CA SER A 156 -20.01 -1.74 -0.27
C SER A 156 -19.19 -2.86 0.39
N PRO A 157 -18.66 -2.65 1.60
CA PRO A 157 -17.88 -3.68 2.30
C PRO A 157 -18.63 -5.00 2.47
N ILE A 158 -19.92 -4.93 2.77
CA ILE A 158 -20.79 -6.13 2.94
C ILE A 158 -20.97 -6.85 1.59
N GLN A 159 -21.18 -6.12 0.49
CA GLN A 159 -21.26 -6.77 -0.83
C GLN A 159 -19.97 -7.53 -1.18
N LEU A 160 -18.81 -7.08 -0.74
CA LEU A 160 -17.57 -7.81 -0.96
C LEU A 160 -17.54 -9.15 -0.21
N THR A 161 -18.12 -9.23 0.99
CA THR A 161 -18.23 -10.49 1.72
C THR A 161 -19.30 -11.41 1.16
N GLU A 162 -20.37 -10.88 0.57
CA GLU A 162 -21.46 -11.65 -0.04
C GLU A 162 -20.98 -12.55 -1.19
N PHE A 163 -19.92 -12.19 -1.90
CA PHE A 163 -19.36 -13.02 -2.99
C PHE A 163 -18.80 -14.37 -2.52
N VAL A 164 -18.53 -14.51 -1.21
CA VAL A 164 -17.96 -15.73 -0.62
C VAL A 164 -18.70 -16.15 0.67
N ARG A 165 -19.86 -15.57 0.92
CA ARG A 165 -20.62 -15.74 2.17
C ARG A 165 -20.92 -17.20 2.49
N ASP A 166 -21.37 -17.93 1.47
CA ASP A 166 -21.85 -19.30 1.59
C ASP A 166 -20.76 -20.34 1.25
N GLU A 167 -19.53 -19.87 0.96
CA GLU A 167 -18.40 -20.74 0.69
C GLU A 167 -17.88 -21.38 2.00
N PRO A 168 -17.57 -22.68 1.99
CA PRO A 168 -16.93 -23.31 3.13
C PRO A 168 -15.51 -22.80 3.31
N LEU A 169 -14.96 -22.94 4.53
CA LEU A 169 -13.53 -22.68 4.74
C LEU A 169 -12.69 -23.66 3.92
N GLU A 170 -11.70 -23.16 3.18
CA GLU A 170 -10.78 -23.97 2.39
C GLU A 170 -9.88 -24.88 3.25
N PHE A 171 -9.71 -24.54 4.53
CA PHE A 171 -8.94 -25.28 5.51
C PHE A 171 -9.26 -24.82 6.95
N ALA A 172 -8.90 -25.60 7.94
CA ALA A 172 -9.08 -25.25 9.33
C ALA A 172 -8.28 -23.99 9.70
N PRO A 173 -8.91 -22.98 10.35
CA PRO A 173 -8.25 -21.74 10.77
C PRO A 173 -6.96 -21.99 11.53
N GLY A 174 -5.94 -21.21 11.24
CA GLY A 174 -4.61 -21.33 11.83
C GLY A 174 -3.73 -22.45 11.26
N SER A 175 -4.26 -23.38 10.43
CA SER A 175 -3.50 -24.56 9.99
C SER A 175 -2.49 -24.27 8.88
N ARG A 176 -2.78 -23.35 7.97
CA ARG A 176 -1.88 -22.96 6.87
C ARG A 176 -2.06 -21.51 6.47
N TYR A 177 -1.10 -20.99 5.73
CA TYR A 177 -1.16 -19.68 5.11
C TYR A 177 -1.79 -19.76 3.72
N HIS A 178 -2.78 -18.91 3.44
CA HIS A 178 -3.34 -18.67 2.11
C HIS A 178 -3.81 -17.22 2.03
N TYR A 179 -3.17 -16.43 1.16
CA TYR A 179 -3.49 -15.01 1.01
C TYR A 179 -4.91 -14.81 0.51
N SER A 180 -5.72 -14.04 1.24
CA SER A 180 -7.10 -13.69 0.89
C SER A 180 -7.37 -12.22 1.15
N ASP A 181 -7.96 -11.53 0.17
CA ASP A 181 -8.42 -10.15 0.35
C ASP A 181 -9.65 -10.09 1.26
N THR A 182 -10.47 -11.15 1.30
CA THR A 182 -11.63 -11.30 2.21
C THR A 182 -11.23 -11.15 3.67
N ASP A 183 -10.08 -11.66 4.06
CA ASP A 183 -9.55 -11.54 5.43
C ASP A 183 -9.52 -10.09 5.91
N ASN A 184 -9.07 -9.19 5.05
CA ASN A 184 -8.90 -7.79 5.40
C ASN A 184 -10.21 -6.98 5.31
N ILE A 185 -11.19 -7.45 4.53
CA ILE A 185 -12.55 -6.91 4.59
C ILE A 185 -13.18 -7.28 5.93
N ALA A 186 -13.12 -8.56 6.32
CA ALA A 186 -13.66 -9.05 7.59
C ALA A 186 -12.97 -8.40 8.82
N ALA A 187 -11.63 -8.26 8.78
CA ALA A 187 -10.88 -7.59 9.84
C ALA A 187 -11.35 -6.13 10.03
N ALA A 188 -11.52 -5.38 8.93
CA ALA A 188 -11.97 -4.00 8.99
C ALA A 188 -13.42 -3.88 9.51
N LEU A 189 -14.32 -4.81 9.17
CA LEU A 189 -15.67 -4.85 9.73
C LEU A 189 -15.65 -5.12 11.24
N ILE A 190 -14.80 -6.03 11.73
CA ILE A 190 -14.56 -6.25 13.17
C ILE A 190 -14.07 -4.96 13.85
N GLU A 191 -13.18 -4.21 13.20
CA GLU A 191 -12.63 -2.95 13.69
C GLU A 191 -13.69 -1.84 13.73
N GLU A 192 -14.61 -1.77 12.74
CA GLU A 192 -15.77 -0.88 12.78
C GLU A 192 -16.65 -1.15 14.00
N GLU A 193 -17.06 -2.38 14.20
CA GLU A 193 -17.90 -2.80 15.33
C GLU A 193 -17.22 -2.60 16.69
N ALA A 194 -15.92 -2.88 16.78
CA ALA A 194 -15.16 -2.70 18.01
C ALA A 194 -14.96 -1.22 18.39
N SER A 195 -14.89 -0.34 17.39
CA SER A 195 -14.65 1.10 17.59
C SER A 195 -15.90 1.96 17.61
N GLY A 196 -17.03 1.48 17.09
CA GLY A 196 -18.24 2.26 16.82
C GLY A 196 -18.07 3.33 15.72
N LEU A 197 -17.05 3.20 14.88
CA LEU A 197 -16.74 4.15 13.80
C LEU A 197 -16.70 3.40 12.47
N LEU A 198 -17.25 3.99 11.41
CA LEU A 198 -17.04 3.48 10.06
C LEU A 198 -15.54 3.51 9.71
N TYR A 199 -15.05 2.54 8.97
CA TYR A 199 -13.63 2.37 8.65
C TYR A 199 -12.94 3.62 8.08
N PRO A 200 -13.55 4.41 7.17
CA PRO A 200 -12.97 5.68 6.74
C PRO A 200 -12.80 6.70 7.89
N GLN A 201 -13.75 6.71 8.85
CA GLN A 201 -13.67 7.59 10.02
C GLN A 201 -12.60 7.08 11.01
N LEU A 202 -12.50 5.76 11.17
CA LEU A 202 -11.49 5.11 12.00
C LEU A 202 -10.08 5.43 11.46
N LEU A 203 -9.86 5.27 10.15
CA LEU A 203 -8.62 5.68 9.47
C LEU A 203 -8.30 7.16 9.71
N ALA A 204 -9.27 8.04 9.48
CA ALA A 204 -9.06 9.48 9.64
C ALA A 204 -8.68 9.86 11.07
N ARG A 205 -9.42 9.32 12.07
CA ARG A 205 -9.25 9.69 13.48
C ARG A 205 -8.08 8.99 14.18
N ARG A 206 -7.76 7.75 13.79
CA ARG A 206 -6.77 6.92 14.50
C ARG A 206 -5.44 6.76 13.74
N VAL A 207 -5.43 7.07 12.43
CA VAL A 207 -4.23 6.91 11.60
C VAL A 207 -3.86 8.23 10.92
N PHE A 208 -4.67 8.70 9.97
CA PHE A 208 -4.28 9.83 9.11
C PHE A 208 -4.04 11.11 9.90
N GLY A 209 -4.96 11.48 10.81
CA GLY A 209 -4.82 12.67 11.66
C GLY A 209 -3.60 12.60 12.57
N PRO A 210 -3.50 11.59 13.48
CA PRO A 210 -2.38 11.46 14.40
C PRO A 210 -1.01 11.35 13.74
N LEU A 211 -0.92 10.70 12.58
CA LEU A 211 0.33 10.55 11.82
C LEU A 211 0.59 11.68 10.83
N LYS A 212 -0.30 12.70 10.78
CA LYS A 212 -0.22 13.85 9.86
C LYS A 212 -0.15 13.42 8.38
N MET A 213 -0.88 12.38 8.03
CA MET A 213 -1.02 11.86 6.67
C MET A 213 -2.14 12.64 5.94
N ARG A 214 -1.84 13.87 5.56
CA ARG A 214 -2.84 14.83 5.06
C ARG A 214 -3.30 14.54 3.63
N ASP A 215 -2.48 13.81 2.89
CA ASP A 215 -2.69 13.48 1.48
C ASP A 215 -3.09 11.99 1.30
N SER A 216 -3.66 11.40 2.37
CA SER A 216 -4.12 10.00 2.39
C SER A 216 -5.62 9.92 2.58
N SER A 217 -6.25 9.00 1.85
CA SER A 217 -7.69 8.79 1.88
C SER A 217 -8.09 7.36 1.49
N LEU A 218 -9.33 7.00 1.81
CA LEU A 218 -10.00 5.80 1.27
C LEU A 218 -11.15 6.30 0.37
N PRO A 219 -10.90 6.49 -0.94
CA PRO A 219 -11.89 7.06 -1.86
C PRO A 219 -13.00 6.05 -2.21
N LYS A 220 -14.20 6.60 -2.49
CA LYS A 220 -15.37 5.83 -2.96
C LYS A 220 -15.58 5.90 -4.48
N THR A 221 -14.71 6.62 -5.17
CA THR A 221 -14.79 6.85 -6.61
C THR A 221 -13.45 6.57 -7.27
N THR A 222 -13.45 6.51 -8.60
CA THR A 222 -12.23 6.30 -9.39
C THR A 222 -11.27 7.48 -9.35
N LYS A 223 -11.74 8.69 -8.98
CA LYS A 223 -10.97 9.93 -9.04
C LYS A 223 -9.74 9.94 -8.15
N MET A 224 -8.64 10.43 -8.71
CA MET A 224 -7.37 10.60 -8.01
C MET A 224 -7.19 12.05 -7.53
N PRO A 225 -6.74 12.27 -6.27
CA PRO A 225 -6.39 13.61 -5.79
C PRO A 225 -5.13 14.13 -6.51
N ARG A 226 -5.12 15.42 -6.84
CA ARG A 226 -3.99 16.05 -7.57
C ARG A 226 -2.99 16.70 -6.60
N PRO A 227 -1.66 16.67 -6.88
CA PRO A 227 -1.04 15.95 -8.01
C PRO A 227 -1.00 14.43 -7.76
N PHE A 228 -0.97 13.62 -8.83
CA PHE A 228 -0.83 12.17 -8.70
C PHE A 228 0.15 11.59 -9.71
N LEU A 229 0.70 10.45 -9.38
CA LEU A 229 1.47 9.58 -10.24
C LEU A 229 0.46 8.80 -11.10
N HIS A 230 0.40 9.07 -12.40
CA HIS A 230 -0.47 8.34 -13.31
C HIS A 230 -0.06 6.87 -13.39
N GLY A 231 -1.01 5.97 -13.28
CA GLY A 231 -0.81 4.53 -13.40
C GLY A 231 -1.06 4.06 -14.83
N TYR A 232 -0.17 3.23 -15.35
CA TYR A 232 -0.25 2.80 -16.74
C TYR A 232 -0.34 1.29 -16.89
N ASP A 233 -1.14 0.85 -17.85
CA ASP A 233 -0.96 -0.46 -18.46
C ASP A 233 0.11 -0.36 -19.56
N VAL A 234 1.07 -1.29 -19.53
CA VAL A 234 2.23 -1.26 -20.42
C VAL A 234 2.36 -2.57 -21.17
N GLU A 235 2.27 -2.47 -22.47
CA GLU A 235 2.55 -3.57 -23.40
C GLU A 235 3.75 -3.18 -24.29
N ALA A 236 4.73 -4.09 -24.41
CA ALA A 236 5.93 -3.82 -25.21
C ALA A 236 5.56 -3.47 -26.66
N GLY A 237 6.10 -2.35 -27.15
CA GLY A 237 5.83 -1.85 -28.50
C GLY A 237 4.53 -1.06 -28.66
N LYS A 238 3.74 -0.90 -27.60
CA LYS A 238 2.56 -0.03 -27.58
C LYS A 238 2.77 1.22 -26.74
N LYS A 239 1.96 2.24 -26.99
CA LYS A 239 1.91 3.43 -26.13
C LYS A 239 1.27 3.05 -24.79
N PRO A 240 1.86 3.45 -23.65
CA PRO A 240 1.26 3.20 -22.34
C PRO A 240 -0.16 3.77 -22.24
N GLU A 241 -1.10 2.96 -21.74
CA GLU A 241 -2.48 3.36 -21.50
C GLU A 241 -2.64 3.82 -20.05
N ASP A 242 -3.23 5.01 -19.85
CA ASP A 242 -3.50 5.55 -18.52
C ASP A 242 -4.73 4.88 -17.91
N VAL A 243 -4.50 4.08 -16.86
CA VAL A 243 -5.53 3.34 -16.12
C VAL A 243 -5.76 3.87 -14.70
N SER A 244 -5.23 5.07 -14.39
CA SER A 244 -5.25 5.66 -13.04
C SER A 244 -6.65 5.74 -12.44
N GLU A 245 -7.63 6.11 -13.25
CA GLU A 245 -9.01 6.34 -12.86
C GLU A 245 -10.00 5.33 -13.48
N LEU A 246 -9.51 4.18 -13.94
CA LEU A 246 -10.33 3.15 -14.58
C LEU A 246 -11.14 2.35 -13.54
N ILE A 247 -10.47 1.84 -12.50
CA ILE A 247 -11.06 0.93 -11.52
C ILE A 247 -11.39 1.66 -10.23
N ASN A 248 -12.63 1.45 -9.73
CA ASN A 248 -13.03 1.99 -8.44
C ASN A 248 -12.33 1.23 -7.30
N PRO A 249 -11.53 1.92 -6.44
CA PRO A 249 -10.82 1.29 -5.35
C PRO A 249 -11.75 0.74 -4.25
N ALA A 250 -13.05 1.10 -4.26
CA ALA A 250 -14.04 0.51 -3.36
C ALA A 250 -14.17 -1.00 -3.55
N GLY A 251 -13.89 -1.54 -4.75
CA GLY A 251 -13.80 -2.99 -4.99
C GLY A 251 -12.66 -3.69 -4.25
N ALA A 252 -11.70 -2.94 -3.70
CA ALA A 252 -10.66 -3.46 -2.82
C ALA A 252 -10.79 -2.94 -1.37
N TRP A 253 -11.50 -1.86 -1.16
CA TRP A 253 -11.79 -1.21 0.14
C TRP A 253 -10.63 -1.32 1.14
N ALA A 254 -10.83 -1.97 2.31
CA ALA A 254 -9.81 -2.13 3.35
C ALA A 254 -8.63 -3.02 2.93
N SER A 255 -8.81 -3.89 1.94
CA SER A 255 -7.73 -4.77 1.46
C SER A 255 -6.75 -4.09 0.50
N GLY A 256 -7.18 -2.98 -0.18
CA GLY A 256 -6.35 -2.38 -1.24
C GLY A 256 -6.75 -0.99 -1.70
N GLY A 257 -7.79 -0.37 -1.15
CA GLY A 257 -8.44 0.83 -1.70
C GLY A 257 -7.82 2.18 -1.30
N ILE A 258 -6.83 2.22 -0.39
CA ILE A 258 -6.25 3.48 0.10
C ILE A 258 -5.40 4.14 -1.00
N VAL A 259 -5.52 5.46 -1.08
CA VAL A 259 -4.66 6.36 -1.86
C VAL A 259 -3.80 7.17 -0.88
N SER A 260 -2.51 7.34 -1.19
CA SER A 260 -1.56 8.06 -0.33
C SER A 260 -0.39 8.62 -1.16
N THR A 261 0.54 9.30 -0.51
CA THR A 261 1.77 9.82 -1.12
C THR A 261 3.01 9.12 -0.56
N PRO A 262 4.18 9.15 -1.23
CA PRO A 262 5.42 8.63 -0.68
C PRO A 262 5.77 9.18 0.70
N LEU A 263 5.53 10.48 0.96
CA LEU A 263 5.78 11.10 2.25
C LEU A 263 4.85 10.58 3.35
N ASP A 264 3.56 10.45 3.07
CA ASP A 264 2.61 9.94 4.05
C ASP A 264 2.88 8.48 4.36
N MET A 265 3.24 7.68 3.35
CA MET A 265 3.60 6.28 3.55
C MET A 265 4.87 6.12 4.37
N ALA A 266 5.86 7.02 4.25
CA ALA A 266 7.03 7.01 5.13
C ALA A 266 6.65 7.34 6.58
N ARG A 267 5.73 8.30 6.81
CA ARG A 267 5.18 8.60 8.15
C ARG A 267 4.46 7.39 8.74
N PHE A 268 3.66 6.70 7.94
CA PHE A 268 2.98 5.48 8.35
C PHE A 268 3.98 4.37 8.70
N ALA A 269 4.93 4.06 7.84
CA ALA A 269 5.90 2.98 8.03
C ALA A 269 6.68 3.11 9.36
N ARG A 270 7.00 4.33 9.77
CA ARG A 270 7.66 4.63 11.06
C ARG A 270 6.88 4.17 12.28
N ARG A 271 5.56 4.16 12.22
CA ARG A 271 4.67 3.80 13.33
C ARG A 271 4.06 2.42 13.16
N TYR A 272 3.70 2.06 11.95
CA TYR A 272 3.09 0.80 11.61
C TYR A 272 3.92 -0.39 12.07
N VAL A 273 5.16 -0.48 11.58
CA VAL A 273 6.01 -1.66 11.84
C VAL A 273 6.28 -1.87 13.33
N PRO A 274 6.80 -0.92 14.10
CA PRO A 274 7.03 -1.15 15.52
C PRO A 274 5.76 -1.42 16.32
N THR A 275 4.63 -0.79 15.97
CA THR A 275 3.34 -1.03 16.66
C THR A 275 2.85 -2.45 16.44
N VAL A 276 2.86 -2.92 15.19
CA VAL A 276 2.40 -4.29 14.85
C VAL A 276 3.37 -5.34 15.40
N LEU A 277 4.67 -5.09 15.35
CA LEU A 277 5.66 -6.02 15.92
C LEU A 277 5.50 -6.15 17.43
N ALA A 278 5.20 -5.06 18.15
CA ALA A 278 4.94 -5.10 19.58
C ALA A 278 3.69 -5.95 19.90
N ALA A 279 2.64 -5.87 19.09
CA ALA A 279 1.45 -6.71 19.23
C ALA A 279 1.73 -8.17 18.81
N ALA A 280 2.58 -8.40 17.81
CA ALA A 280 2.88 -9.72 17.27
C ALA A 280 3.88 -10.53 18.11
N THR A 281 4.73 -9.90 18.94
CA THR A 281 5.72 -10.61 19.78
C THR A 281 5.06 -11.56 20.78
N VAL A 282 3.79 -11.36 21.09
CA VAL A 282 3.01 -12.23 21.97
C VAL A 282 2.45 -13.47 21.24
N GLU A 283 2.64 -13.63 19.88
CA GLU A 283 1.65 -14.35 19.10
C GLU A 283 2.13 -15.33 18.02
N GLY A 284 3.35 -15.76 18.11
CA GLY A 284 3.80 -16.90 17.31
C GLY A 284 4.51 -16.58 16.00
N PRO A 285 5.00 -17.58 15.28
CA PRO A 285 5.99 -17.42 14.22
C PRO A 285 5.39 -16.84 12.94
N PHE A 286 6.18 -15.99 12.26
CA PHE A 286 5.95 -15.65 10.86
C PHE A 286 5.95 -16.90 9.98
N ARG A 287 4.94 -17.05 9.14
CA ARG A 287 4.78 -18.20 8.25
C ARG A 287 5.32 -17.88 6.84
N LEU A 288 5.99 -18.87 6.24
CA LEU A 288 6.34 -18.79 4.82
C LEU A 288 5.11 -19.20 4.00
N GLY A 289 4.57 -18.29 3.20
CA GLY A 289 3.49 -18.59 2.28
C GLY A 289 4.01 -18.80 0.86
N SER A 290 3.57 -19.85 0.20
CA SER A 290 3.85 -20.07 -1.24
C SER A 290 3.18 -19.01 -2.13
N SER A 291 2.08 -18.41 -1.67
CA SER A 291 1.31 -17.34 -2.34
C SER A 291 1.65 -15.94 -1.83
N SER A 292 2.67 -15.77 -0.97
CA SER A 292 3.06 -14.45 -0.49
C SER A 292 3.50 -13.54 -1.63
N PRO A 293 3.03 -12.27 -1.65
CA PRO A 293 3.42 -11.33 -2.69
C PRO A 293 4.94 -11.15 -2.75
N PRO A 294 5.55 -11.11 -3.94
CA PRO A 294 6.98 -10.95 -4.08
C PRO A 294 7.46 -9.61 -3.53
N GLY A 295 8.59 -9.61 -2.81
CA GLY A 295 9.18 -8.44 -2.16
C GLY A 295 10.70 -8.39 -2.31
N PRO A 296 11.39 -7.51 -1.57
CA PRO A 296 12.82 -7.25 -1.72
C PRO A 296 13.72 -8.41 -1.30
N GLY A 297 13.17 -9.48 -0.76
CA GLY A 297 13.91 -10.66 -0.31
C GLY A 297 12.97 -11.79 0.07
N LYS A 298 13.51 -12.85 0.72
CA LYS A 298 12.70 -13.95 1.22
C LYS A 298 11.70 -13.43 2.25
N ASN A 299 10.40 -13.65 2.00
CA ASN A 299 9.34 -13.13 2.83
C ASN A 299 8.69 -14.19 3.74
N PHE A 300 8.12 -13.71 4.84
CA PHE A 300 7.40 -14.50 5.81
C PHE A 300 6.20 -13.68 6.29
N ALA A 301 5.01 -14.23 6.23
CA ALA A 301 3.79 -13.56 6.63
C ALA A 301 3.68 -13.43 8.16
N GLY A 302 3.20 -12.27 8.61
CA GLY A 302 2.83 -11.96 10.00
C GLY A 302 1.48 -11.24 10.04
N LEU A 303 1.21 -10.48 11.09
CA LEU A 303 -0.05 -9.73 11.25
C LEU A 303 -0.12 -8.56 10.26
N GLY A 304 -0.73 -8.74 9.09
CA GLY A 304 -0.88 -7.71 8.06
C GLY A 304 0.43 -7.06 7.62
N LEU A 305 1.56 -7.75 7.80
CA LEU A 305 2.89 -7.38 7.31
C LEU A 305 3.69 -8.61 6.95
N PHE A 306 4.73 -8.42 6.16
CA PHE A 306 5.72 -9.43 5.85
C PHE A 306 7.07 -9.07 6.45
N ARG A 307 7.80 -10.06 6.94
CA ARG A 307 9.21 -9.96 7.24
C ARG A 307 10.01 -10.31 5.99
N TYR A 308 10.81 -9.38 5.50
CA TYR A 308 11.70 -9.58 4.35
C TYR A 308 13.15 -9.71 4.82
N ARG A 309 13.76 -10.86 4.54
CA ARG A 309 15.20 -11.08 4.75
C ARG A 309 15.94 -10.73 3.47
N THR A 310 16.77 -9.70 3.53
CA THR A 310 17.63 -9.24 2.44
C THR A 310 19.10 -9.52 2.75
N GLY A 311 20.00 -9.34 1.78
CA GLY A 311 21.43 -9.41 2.01
C GLY A 311 22.02 -8.33 2.94
N CYS A 312 21.23 -7.29 3.25
CA CYS A 312 21.65 -6.14 4.06
C CYS A 312 20.97 -6.08 5.44
N GLY A 313 20.12 -7.06 5.73
CA GLY A 313 19.37 -7.09 6.98
C GLY A 313 17.89 -7.41 6.77
N THR A 314 17.12 -7.27 7.84
CA THR A 314 15.68 -7.58 7.87
C THR A 314 14.88 -6.29 7.93
N VAL A 315 13.85 -6.20 7.09
CA VAL A 315 12.83 -5.17 7.13
C VAL A 315 11.44 -5.80 7.18
N TYR A 316 10.46 -5.02 7.59
CA TYR A 316 9.07 -5.41 7.71
C TYR A 316 8.18 -4.44 6.94
N GLY A 317 7.10 -4.92 6.37
CA GLY A 317 6.18 -4.10 5.61
C GLY A 317 5.33 -4.90 4.67
N HIS A 318 4.86 -4.27 3.59
CA HIS A 318 4.00 -4.91 2.61
C HIS A 318 4.31 -4.44 1.19
N THR A 319 4.13 -5.30 0.20
CA THR A 319 4.08 -4.90 -1.20
C THR A 319 2.63 -4.66 -1.62
N GLY A 320 2.44 -3.89 -2.68
CA GLY A 320 1.15 -3.62 -3.29
C GLY A 320 1.19 -3.82 -4.79
N SER A 321 0.08 -4.29 -5.36
CA SER A 321 -0.13 -4.42 -6.79
C SER A 321 -1.58 -4.08 -7.10
N PHE A 322 -1.78 -3.09 -7.96
CA PHE A 322 -3.08 -2.63 -8.45
C PHE A 322 -2.90 -2.23 -9.92
N PRO A 323 -3.91 -2.30 -10.78
CA PRO A 323 -3.77 -1.82 -12.14
C PRO A 323 -3.14 -0.43 -12.21
N GLY A 324 -2.02 -0.33 -12.92
CA GLY A 324 -1.20 0.88 -13.00
C GLY A 324 -0.17 1.08 -11.87
N TYR A 325 -0.07 0.19 -10.85
CA TYR A 325 0.84 0.45 -9.72
C TYR A 325 1.50 -0.83 -9.17
N ARG A 326 2.79 -0.73 -8.89
CA ARG A 326 3.59 -1.69 -8.11
C ARG A 326 4.27 -0.95 -6.97
N VAL A 327 4.05 -1.38 -5.73
CA VAL A 327 4.45 -0.67 -4.52
C VAL A 327 5.23 -1.57 -3.56
N LEU A 328 6.18 -0.98 -2.82
CA LEU A 328 6.74 -1.54 -1.59
C LEU A 328 6.78 -0.46 -0.53
N VAL A 329 6.26 -0.75 0.66
CA VAL A 329 6.48 0.04 1.86
C VAL A 329 7.08 -0.87 2.92
N ALA A 330 8.27 -0.53 3.40
CA ALA A 330 8.96 -1.33 4.40
C ALA A 330 9.80 -0.47 5.33
N SER A 331 10.01 -0.94 6.56
CA SER A 331 10.91 -0.27 7.50
C SER A 331 11.71 -1.27 8.35
N SER A 332 12.76 -0.74 9.02
CA SER A 332 13.44 -1.43 10.10
C SER A 332 12.47 -1.73 11.26
N PRO A 333 12.78 -2.72 12.14
CA PRO A 333 11.89 -3.09 13.24
C PRO A 333 11.52 -1.93 14.17
N ASP A 334 12.44 -0.98 14.35
CA ASP A 334 12.28 0.21 15.21
C ASP A 334 11.57 1.38 14.48
N GLY A 335 11.24 1.23 13.21
CA GLY A 335 10.61 2.25 12.38
C GLY A 335 11.51 3.43 11.99
N ARG A 336 12.78 3.44 12.38
CA ARG A 336 13.68 4.60 12.16
C ARG A 336 14.16 4.73 10.73
N ARG A 337 14.15 3.65 9.97
CA ARG A 337 14.60 3.56 8.58
C ARG A 337 13.53 2.96 7.73
N SER A 338 13.04 3.68 6.74
CA SER A 338 11.97 3.18 5.87
C SER A 338 12.23 3.46 4.40
N VAL A 339 11.55 2.68 3.59
CA VAL A 339 11.58 2.75 2.13
C VAL A 339 10.15 2.74 1.60
N VAL A 340 9.86 3.66 0.68
CA VAL A 340 8.66 3.65 -0.15
C VAL A 340 9.11 3.60 -1.60
N PHE A 341 8.82 2.51 -2.29
CA PHE A 341 9.11 2.31 -3.71
C PHE A 341 7.78 2.27 -4.47
N VAL A 342 7.70 3.02 -5.56
CA VAL A 342 6.51 3.05 -6.42
C VAL A 342 6.96 2.98 -7.87
N ALA A 343 6.40 2.05 -8.64
CA ALA A 343 6.45 2.04 -10.09
C ALA A 343 5.02 2.23 -10.63
N ASN A 344 4.87 3.04 -11.65
CA ASN A 344 3.56 3.39 -12.19
C ASN A 344 3.09 2.45 -13.31
N SER A 345 3.31 1.15 -13.09
CA SER A 345 2.70 0.07 -13.85
C SER A 345 2.64 -1.19 -13.00
N GLN A 346 1.63 -2.04 -13.24
CA GLN A 346 1.42 -3.30 -12.53
C GLN A 346 2.31 -4.41 -13.12
N ILE A 347 3.62 -4.31 -12.96
CA ILE A 347 4.56 -5.32 -13.44
C ILE A 347 4.94 -6.26 -12.28
N VAL A 348 4.35 -7.44 -12.26
CA VAL A 348 4.58 -8.48 -11.23
C VAL A 348 4.97 -9.79 -11.90
N PRO A 349 5.61 -10.75 -11.17
CA PRO A 349 5.83 -12.08 -11.71
C PRO A 349 4.54 -12.72 -12.20
N GLY A 350 4.53 -13.20 -13.44
CA GLY A 350 3.35 -13.76 -14.10
C GLY A 350 2.48 -12.75 -14.85
N GLN A 351 2.73 -11.44 -14.69
CA GLN A 351 2.06 -10.37 -15.45
C GLN A 351 3.11 -9.38 -15.95
N GLY A 352 3.13 -9.10 -17.25
CA GLY A 352 4.12 -8.25 -17.90
C GLY A 352 5.48 -8.94 -18.09
N SER A 353 6.54 -8.16 -18.27
CA SER A 353 7.89 -8.65 -18.54
C SER A 353 8.56 -9.27 -17.29
N PRO A 354 8.92 -10.57 -17.31
CA PRO A 354 9.66 -11.21 -16.22
C PRO A 354 11.02 -10.54 -15.94
N LYS A 355 11.67 -10.01 -16.98
CA LYS A 355 12.94 -9.27 -16.88
C LYS A 355 12.75 -8.00 -16.05
N VAL A 356 11.71 -7.21 -16.36
CA VAL A 356 11.40 -5.97 -15.64
C VAL A 356 10.92 -6.26 -14.23
N ALA A 357 10.06 -7.25 -14.01
CA ALA A 357 9.63 -7.67 -12.68
C ALA A 357 10.82 -8.03 -11.78
N LYS A 358 11.82 -8.75 -12.33
CA LYS A 358 13.08 -9.08 -11.62
C LYS A 358 13.94 -7.83 -11.35
N ALA A 359 13.99 -6.88 -12.31
CA ALA A 359 14.72 -5.62 -12.13
C ALA A 359 14.09 -4.76 -11.02
N ILE A 360 12.77 -4.65 -10.98
CA ILE A 360 12.03 -3.96 -9.92
C ILE A 360 12.33 -4.59 -8.55
N THR A 361 12.24 -5.91 -8.42
CA THR A 361 12.55 -6.62 -7.16
C THR A 361 14.00 -6.36 -6.70
N LYS A 362 14.97 -6.35 -7.64
CA LYS A 362 16.36 -5.99 -7.33
C LYS A 362 16.54 -4.54 -6.91
N ALA A 363 15.80 -3.61 -7.53
CA ALA A 363 15.83 -2.20 -7.16
C ALA A 363 15.22 -1.98 -5.78
N GLN A 364 14.13 -2.65 -5.45
CA GLN A 364 13.54 -2.67 -4.11
C GLN A 364 14.55 -3.16 -3.05
N ALA A 365 15.27 -4.26 -3.33
CA ALA A 365 16.30 -4.75 -2.42
C ALA A 365 17.46 -3.74 -2.25
N ARG A 366 17.89 -3.07 -3.33
CA ARG A 366 18.91 -2.00 -3.25
C ARG A 366 18.44 -0.80 -2.45
N ALA A 367 17.16 -0.42 -2.60
CA ALA A 367 16.57 0.66 -1.83
C ALA A 367 16.53 0.32 -0.33
N VAL A 368 16.17 -0.91 0.02
CA VAL A 368 16.24 -1.41 1.41
C VAL A 368 17.67 -1.36 1.93
N CYS A 369 18.65 -1.86 1.18
CA CYS A 369 20.06 -1.79 1.59
C CYS A 369 20.51 -0.35 1.84
N ARG A 370 20.13 0.59 0.95
CA ARG A 370 20.44 2.01 1.11
C ARG A 370 19.74 2.63 2.31
N ALA A 371 18.55 2.17 2.68
CA ALA A 371 17.85 2.63 3.88
C ALA A 371 18.54 2.13 5.16
N LEU A 372 19.04 0.89 5.16
CA LEU A 372 19.63 0.26 6.32
C LEU A 372 21.10 0.68 6.55
N SER A 373 21.81 1.14 5.52
CA SER A 373 23.15 1.75 5.67
C SER A 373 23.05 3.17 6.26
#